data_8f568dc23654e93766dce2bd1c9866f4
#
_entry.id   8f568dc23654e93766dce2bd1c9866f4
#
_cell.length_a   1.000
_cell.length_b   1.000
_cell.length_c   1.000
_cell.angle_alpha   90.00
_cell.angle_beta   90.00
_cell.angle_gamma   90.00
#
_symmetry.space_group_name_H-M   'P 1'
#
loop_
_entity.id
_entity.type
_entity.pdbx_description
1 polymer ?
#
loop_
_entity_poly.entity_id
_entity_poly.type
_entity_poly.pdbx_seq_one_letter_code
_entity_poly.pdbx_strand_id
1 'polypeptide(L)'
;MQLTVWTYEGPPQVGAMRVATAMEGLHYVIHAPQGDSYADLLFTMIERRAKRPPVSYTTFQARDLGTDTAELFQSAARDVYERFQPQALLVGSSCTAELLQDDPCGLAKALNLPIPVVPLDLPSYQRKENWGAAETFYQLVRVLCSPHAPKPAENGSGASRPARPAGVKPRCNLLGPTALGFRHRDDVAEITKLLGELGIEVAVTAPLGACPADIAKLGEADFNVVLYPETAGQAAGWLKRTFGQPFTAVVPIGYGATRDFIAEVAQLAGVDPAPLLAGVRSRLPWYSRSVDSTYLTGKRVFIFADATHAVAAARIATEEFGFTVVGLGTYAREFAREVREAAKRYGIEPLITDDYLEVEAKVAEAHPELVLGTQMERHIAKRLGIPCAVISAPVHVQDFPARYSPQMGFEGTNVIFDTWVHPLMMGLEEHLLTMFRKDSEFHEAPSHLGAGVAPPLAAEVPPAAGSDAVSSAQPAASPAGSVAPPASPASAALIWAPEAEKELHKIPFFVRGKARRNTERYAAERGVSLITVDTLYDAKAHFGR
;
A
#
# COMPACT_ATOMS: atom_id res chain seq x y z
N MET A 1 -15.67 25.18 6.95
CA MET A 1 -14.40 24.41 7.03
C MET A 1 -14.80 22.95 6.93
N GLN A 2 -14.42 22.28 5.88
CA GLN A 2 -14.69 20.86 5.72
C GLN A 2 -13.54 20.08 6.37
N LEU A 3 -13.85 19.24 7.34
CA LEU A 3 -12.83 18.43 8.02
C LEU A 3 -12.57 17.17 7.19
N THR A 4 -11.36 17.02 6.72
CA THR A 4 -10.92 15.76 6.10
C THR A 4 -10.64 14.76 7.22
N VAL A 5 -11.42 13.68 7.27
CA VAL A 5 -11.27 12.62 8.31
C VAL A 5 -10.13 11.68 8.00
N TRP A 6 -9.84 11.47 6.71
CA TRP A 6 -8.81 10.54 6.21
C TRP A 6 -8.00 11.20 5.10
N THR A 7 -6.73 10.88 5.02
CA THR A 7 -5.82 11.33 3.95
C THR A 7 -5.22 10.14 3.23
N TYR A 8 -5.06 10.27 1.90
CA TYR A 8 -4.41 9.24 1.07
C TYR A 8 -2.90 9.24 1.24
N GLU A 9 -2.32 10.39 1.49
CA GLU A 9 -0.88 10.58 1.57
C GLU A 9 -0.49 11.30 2.86
N GLY A 10 0.64 10.88 3.43
CA GLY A 10 1.31 11.58 4.51
C GLY A 10 2.03 12.84 4.03
N PRO A 11 2.73 13.55 4.95
CA PRO A 11 3.61 14.64 4.60
C PRO A 11 4.84 14.14 3.82
N PRO A 12 5.56 15.01 3.09
CA PRO A 12 6.64 14.61 2.19
C PRO A 12 7.83 13.92 2.89
N GLN A 13 8.02 14.14 4.19
CA GLN A 13 9.02 13.43 5.00
C GLN A 13 8.78 11.92 5.04
N VAL A 14 7.51 11.48 5.03
CA VAL A 14 7.17 10.05 4.95
C VAL A 14 7.64 9.48 3.61
N GLY A 15 7.55 10.25 2.52
CA GLY A 15 8.12 9.89 1.22
C GLY A 15 9.64 9.70 1.28
N ALA A 16 10.36 10.60 1.95
CA ALA A 16 11.79 10.45 2.20
C ALA A 16 12.11 9.21 3.04
N MET A 17 11.30 8.94 4.06
CA MET A 17 11.42 7.72 4.88
C MET A 17 11.20 6.45 4.04
N ARG A 18 10.28 6.45 3.07
CA ARG A 18 10.08 5.33 2.14
C ARG A 18 11.35 5.03 1.35
N VAL A 19 12.02 6.05 0.85
CA VAL A 19 13.30 5.91 0.11
C VAL A 19 14.40 5.42 1.05
N ALA A 20 14.60 6.07 2.20
CA ALA A 20 15.61 5.69 3.17
C ALA A 20 15.44 4.26 3.67
N THR A 21 14.19 3.86 3.94
CA THR A 21 13.85 2.51 4.43
C THR A 21 14.05 1.43 3.37
N ALA A 22 13.93 1.78 2.10
CA ALA A 22 14.17 0.86 0.98
C ALA A 22 15.66 0.59 0.74
N MET A 23 16.54 1.49 1.18
CA MET A 23 17.99 1.45 0.91
C MET A 23 18.78 0.86 2.08
N GLU A 24 19.97 0.38 1.77
CA GLU A 24 20.96 -0.05 2.76
C GLU A 24 22.08 0.98 2.87
N GLY A 25 22.67 1.11 4.06
CA GLY A 25 23.77 2.05 4.29
C GLY A 25 23.39 3.54 4.16
N LEU A 26 22.11 3.87 4.09
CA LEU A 26 21.58 5.22 4.12
C LEU A 26 20.90 5.46 5.48
N HIS A 27 21.07 6.66 6.04
CA HIS A 27 20.37 7.04 7.26
C HIS A 27 19.71 8.42 7.10
N TYR A 28 18.52 8.60 7.63
CA TYR A 28 17.79 9.87 7.57
C TYR A 28 17.70 10.50 8.93
N VAL A 29 18.23 11.72 9.07
CA VAL A 29 18.14 12.55 10.28
C VAL A 29 17.06 13.60 10.05
N ILE A 30 16.01 13.55 10.89
CA ILE A 30 14.89 14.48 10.83
C ILE A 30 14.96 15.42 12.01
N HIS A 31 15.03 16.71 11.74
CA HIS A 31 14.85 17.73 12.76
C HIS A 31 13.36 17.79 13.12
N ALA A 32 13.00 17.30 14.30
CA ALA A 32 11.62 17.07 14.69
C ALA A 32 11.43 17.07 16.21
N PRO A 33 10.27 17.45 16.72
CA PRO A 33 9.91 17.24 18.12
C PRO A 33 9.65 15.75 18.40
N GLN A 34 9.62 15.39 19.66
CA GLN A 34 9.42 14.00 20.10
C GLN A 34 8.10 13.39 19.58
N GLY A 35 7.05 14.20 19.37
CA GLY A 35 5.75 13.73 18.92
C GLY A 35 5.72 13.23 17.46
N ASP A 36 6.66 13.64 16.62
CA ASP A 36 6.67 13.31 15.18
C ASP A 36 7.30 11.95 14.87
N SER A 37 7.78 11.22 15.88
CA SER A 37 8.51 9.95 15.70
C SER A 37 7.62 8.73 15.42
N TYR A 38 6.30 8.87 15.38
CA TYR A 38 5.37 7.74 15.22
C TYR A 38 5.34 7.13 13.81
N ALA A 39 5.76 7.90 12.79
CA ALA A 39 5.63 7.50 11.40
C ALA A 39 6.47 6.25 11.04
N ASP A 40 7.55 5.98 11.76
CA ASP A 40 8.40 4.82 11.56
C ASP A 40 7.71 3.49 11.89
N LEU A 41 6.69 3.52 12.76
CA LEU A 41 5.89 2.32 13.08
C LEU A 41 5.14 1.78 11.87
N LEU A 42 4.71 2.62 10.93
CA LEU A 42 4.02 2.21 9.71
C LEU A 42 4.86 1.22 8.89
N PHE A 43 6.16 1.46 8.79
CA PHE A 43 7.07 0.63 7.99
C PHE A 43 7.28 -0.76 8.58
N THR A 44 7.35 -0.87 9.90
CA THR A 44 7.51 -2.16 10.57
C THR A 44 6.22 -2.95 10.64
N MET A 45 5.09 -2.30 10.90
CA MET A 45 3.79 -2.94 11.08
C MET A 45 3.12 -3.30 9.76
N ILE A 46 3.04 -2.37 8.81
CA ILE A 46 2.32 -2.57 7.55
C ILE A 46 3.13 -3.46 6.61
N GLU A 47 4.39 -3.14 6.38
CA GLU A 47 5.25 -3.90 5.47
C GLU A 47 5.85 -5.17 6.08
N ARG A 48 5.60 -5.45 7.36
CA ARG A 48 6.11 -6.61 8.10
C ARG A 48 7.64 -6.72 8.05
N ARG A 49 8.33 -5.59 8.25
CA ARG A 49 9.80 -5.55 8.24
C ARG A 49 10.38 -6.06 9.57
N ALA A 50 11.49 -6.79 9.48
CA ALA A 50 12.22 -7.27 10.65
C ALA A 50 13.05 -6.17 11.33
N LYS A 51 13.41 -5.10 10.60
CA LYS A 51 14.25 -4.01 11.10
C LYS A 51 13.44 -2.69 11.09
N ARG A 52 13.73 -1.83 12.04
CA ARG A 52 13.22 -0.45 12.04
C ARG A 52 13.78 0.34 10.86
N PRO A 53 13.05 1.36 10.37
CA PRO A 53 13.58 2.31 9.41
C PRO A 53 14.90 2.95 9.88
N PRO A 54 15.84 3.22 8.98
CA PRO A 54 17.09 3.92 9.31
C PRO A 54 16.83 5.44 9.46
N VAL A 55 16.04 5.79 10.44
CA VAL A 55 15.58 7.17 10.70
C VAL A 55 15.88 7.53 12.15
N SER A 56 16.42 8.71 12.38
CA SER A 56 16.64 9.30 13.69
C SER A 56 16.05 10.70 13.76
N TYR A 57 15.57 11.06 14.94
CA TYR A 57 14.90 12.34 15.21
C TYR A 57 15.71 13.11 16.24
N THR A 58 15.78 14.43 16.12
CA THR A 58 16.41 15.29 17.15
C THR A 58 15.63 15.31 18.45
N THR A 59 14.33 15.06 18.39
CA THR A 59 13.41 14.97 19.54
C THR A 59 13.42 16.22 20.44
N PHE A 60 13.52 17.42 19.84
CA PHE A 60 13.47 18.66 20.60
C PHE A 60 12.15 18.82 21.38
N GLN A 61 12.20 19.55 22.47
CA GLN A 61 11.07 19.83 23.36
C GLN A 61 10.87 21.35 23.48
N ALA A 62 9.76 21.77 24.04
CA ALA A 62 9.43 23.19 24.21
C ALA A 62 10.54 23.99 24.93
N ARG A 63 11.26 23.34 25.87
CA ARG A 63 12.40 23.96 26.58
C ARG A 63 13.60 24.25 25.68
N ASP A 64 13.77 23.46 24.61
CA ASP A 64 14.89 23.56 23.69
C ASP A 64 14.71 24.72 22.70
N LEU A 65 13.46 25.19 22.53
CA LEU A 65 13.14 26.33 21.68
C LEU A 65 13.72 27.68 22.17
N GLY A 66 14.11 27.74 23.43
CA GLY A 66 14.81 28.87 24.02
C GLY A 66 16.34 28.78 23.95
N THR A 67 16.88 27.69 23.40
CA THR A 67 18.31 27.41 23.26
C THR A 67 18.70 27.31 21.77
N ASP A 68 19.95 26.96 21.49
CA ASP A 68 20.42 26.79 20.10
C ASP A 68 19.99 25.41 19.53
N THR A 69 18.87 25.37 18.78
CA THR A 69 18.36 24.18 18.10
C THR A 69 19.32 23.71 16.97
N ALA A 70 20.18 24.58 16.47
CA ALA A 70 21.21 24.25 15.48
C ALA A 70 22.28 23.34 16.09
N GLU A 71 22.74 23.61 17.30
CA GLU A 71 23.69 22.76 18.01
C GLU A 71 23.10 21.38 18.31
N LEU A 72 21.84 21.32 18.74
CA LEU A 72 21.11 20.08 18.95
C LEU A 72 21.05 19.23 17.68
N PHE A 73 20.73 19.85 16.53
CA PHE A 73 20.71 19.16 15.25
C PHE A 73 22.08 18.61 14.86
N GLN A 74 23.12 19.46 14.95
CA GLN A 74 24.49 19.07 14.58
C GLN A 74 25.01 17.93 15.46
N SER A 75 24.74 17.97 16.77
CA SER A 75 25.09 16.90 17.71
C SER A 75 24.40 15.61 17.32
N ALA A 76 23.08 15.64 17.11
CA ALA A 76 22.31 14.48 16.72
C ALA A 76 22.81 13.84 15.41
N ALA A 77 23.18 14.66 14.41
CA ALA A 77 23.69 14.15 13.14
C ALA A 77 25.09 13.51 13.28
N ARG A 78 25.98 14.06 14.14
CA ARG A 78 27.27 13.43 14.48
C ARG A 78 27.07 12.11 15.22
N ASP A 79 26.20 12.07 16.22
CA ASP A 79 25.87 10.86 16.97
C ASP A 79 25.34 9.75 16.06
N VAL A 80 24.50 10.11 15.09
CA VAL A 80 23.98 9.16 14.09
C VAL A 80 25.13 8.62 13.22
N TYR A 81 26.03 9.50 12.77
CA TYR A 81 27.19 9.06 11.99
C TYR A 81 28.09 8.11 12.79
N GLU A 82 28.42 8.46 14.02
CA GLU A 82 29.28 7.64 14.89
C GLU A 82 28.65 6.29 15.23
N ARG A 83 27.35 6.27 15.48
CA ARG A 83 26.61 5.07 15.91
C ARG A 83 26.30 4.11 14.77
N PHE A 84 25.87 4.61 13.62
CA PHE A 84 25.34 3.78 12.54
C PHE A 84 26.30 3.64 11.35
N GLN A 85 27.32 4.47 11.26
CA GLN A 85 28.35 4.46 10.20
C GLN A 85 27.73 4.35 8.78
N PRO A 86 26.75 5.21 8.42
CA PRO A 86 26.13 5.14 7.12
C PRO A 86 27.09 5.57 6.01
N GLN A 87 26.82 5.14 4.77
CA GLN A 87 27.56 5.58 3.58
C GLN A 87 27.14 6.99 3.13
N ALA A 88 25.92 7.42 3.47
CA ALA A 88 25.41 8.76 3.23
C ALA A 88 24.32 9.10 4.25
N LEU A 89 24.12 10.40 4.50
CA LEU A 89 23.04 10.92 5.32
C LEU A 89 22.04 11.71 4.48
N LEU A 90 20.76 11.45 4.70
CA LEU A 90 19.68 12.37 4.37
C LEU A 90 19.42 13.28 5.57
N VAL A 91 19.10 14.52 5.32
CA VAL A 91 18.81 15.50 6.36
C VAL A 91 17.59 16.33 5.93
N GLY A 92 16.66 16.52 6.84
CA GLY A 92 15.45 17.31 6.60
C GLY A 92 14.74 17.70 7.89
N SER A 93 13.65 18.45 7.75
CA SER A 93 12.78 18.88 8.85
C SER A 93 11.43 18.20 8.83
N SER A 94 10.81 18.06 10.01
CA SER A 94 9.39 17.71 10.10
C SER A 94 8.51 18.94 9.84
N CYS A 95 7.20 18.72 9.67
CA CYS A 95 6.25 19.81 9.52
C CYS A 95 6.25 20.78 10.72
N THR A 96 6.52 20.30 11.92
CA THR A 96 6.61 21.14 13.11
C THR A 96 7.89 21.99 13.10
N ALA A 97 9.02 21.42 12.74
CA ALA A 97 10.28 22.17 12.63
C ALA A 97 10.25 23.22 11.49
N GLU A 98 9.56 22.91 10.40
CA GLU A 98 9.33 23.86 9.31
C GLU A 98 8.62 25.15 9.79
N LEU A 99 7.65 25.01 10.70
CA LEU A 99 6.95 26.16 11.30
C LEU A 99 7.86 27.01 12.21
N LEU A 100 8.90 26.40 12.79
CA LEU A 100 9.90 27.11 13.61
C LEU A 100 10.95 27.82 12.77
N GLN A 101 10.94 27.61 11.44
CA GLN A 101 11.91 28.18 10.48
C GLN A 101 13.36 27.75 10.72
N ASP A 102 13.58 26.60 11.38
CA ASP A 102 14.90 26.01 11.48
C ASP A 102 15.37 25.54 10.09
N ASP A 103 16.62 25.75 9.76
CA ASP A 103 17.24 25.34 8.49
C ASP A 103 18.23 24.16 8.69
N PRO A 104 17.77 22.91 8.85
CA PRO A 104 18.65 21.77 8.96
C PRO A 104 19.47 21.52 7.68
N CYS A 105 18.98 21.96 6.53
CA CYS A 105 19.70 21.85 5.25
C CYS A 105 20.94 22.74 5.21
N GLY A 106 20.85 23.96 5.69
CA GLY A 106 22.00 24.85 5.87
C GLY A 106 23.01 24.31 6.90
N LEU A 107 22.49 23.82 8.04
CA LEU A 107 23.29 23.22 9.10
C LEU A 107 24.00 21.95 8.65
N ALA A 108 23.35 21.13 7.82
CA ALA A 108 23.95 19.92 7.27
C ALA A 108 25.22 20.18 6.45
N LYS A 109 25.29 21.28 5.70
CA LYS A 109 26.45 21.68 4.94
C LYS A 109 27.64 22.02 5.83
N ALA A 110 27.41 22.52 7.04
CA ALA A 110 28.44 22.88 8.01
C ALA A 110 28.99 21.68 8.81
N LEU A 111 28.38 20.49 8.69
CA LEU A 111 28.76 19.30 9.48
C LEU A 111 30.17 18.75 9.13
N ASN A 112 30.65 18.97 7.91
CA ASN A 112 31.94 18.46 7.41
C ASN A 112 32.18 16.97 7.71
N LEU A 113 31.13 16.14 7.60
CA LEU A 113 31.25 14.68 7.76
C LEU A 113 32.05 14.08 6.58
N PRO A 114 32.79 12.98 6.80
CA PRO A 114 33.56 12.32 5.73
C PRO A 114 32.69 11.52 4.74
N ILE A 115 31.37 11.67 4.80
CA ILE A 115 30.39 11.02 3.94
C ILE A 115 29.49 12.07 3.27
N PRO A 116 28.89 11.75 2.11
CA PRO A 116 27.92 12.63 1.49
C PRO A 116 26.73 12.91 2.42
N VAL A 117 26.38 14.18 2.56
CA VAL A 117 25.18 14.65 3.24
C VAL A 117 24.25 15.25 2.18
N VAL A 118 23.03 14.69 2.08
CA VAL A 118 22.02 15.10 1.11
C VAL A 118 20.94 15.90 1.84
N PRO A 119 20.94 17.22 1.72
CA PRO A 119 19.90 18.04 2.33
C PRO A 119 18.60 17.93 1.53
N LEU A 120 17.49 17.78 2.25
CA LEU A 120 16.15 17.67 1.69
C LEU A 120 15.30 18.87 2.13
N ASP A 121 14.89 19.68 1.17
CA ASP A 121 13.90 20.72 1.35
C ASP A 121 12.52 20.16 0.97
N LEU A 122 11.73 19.78 1.97
CA LEU A 122 10.48 19.06 1.81
C LEU A 122 9.31 19.85 2.42
N PRO A 123 8.74 20.84 1.69
CA PRO A 123 7.72 21.74 2.22
C PRO A 123 6.40 21.02 2.53
N SER A 124 6.18 20.71 3.80
CA SER A 124 5.09 19.85 4.31
C SER A 124 3.70 20.39 4.06
N TYR A 125 3.56 21.72 4.01
CA TYR A 125 2.26 22.38 3.81
C TYR A 125 1.90 22.58 2.34
N GLN A 126 2.84 22.29 1.42
CA GLN A 126 2.65 22.48 -0.02
C GLN A 126 2.69 21.15 -0.79
N ARG A 127 3.42 20.16 -0.29
CA ARG A 127 3.71 18.89 -0.96
C ARG A 127 3.31 17.71 -0.08
N LYS A 128 3.16 16.55 -0.72
CA LYS A 128 2.75 15.31 -0.08
C LYS A 128 3.77 14.19 -0.28
N GLU A 129 3.44 13.02 0.22
CA GLU A 129 4.32 11.87 0.35
C GLU A 129 4.95 11.41 -0.98
N ASN A 130 4.16 11.26 -2.05
CA ASN A 130 4.68 10.79 -3.33
C ASN A 130 5.69 11.77 -3.93
N TRP A 131 5.38 13.07 -3.87
CA TRP A 131 6.34 14.09 -4.26
C TRP A 131 7.61 14.05 -3.42
N GLY A 132 7.48 13.85 -2.10
CA GLY A 132 8.62 13.73 -1.18
C GLY A 132 9.52 12.54 -1.52
N ALA A 133 8.94 11.41 -1.89
CA ALA A 133 9.70 10.25 -2.35
C ALA A 133 10.45 10.52 -3.66
N ALA A 134 9.79 11.15 -4.63
CA ALA A 134 10.39 11.53 -5.91
C ALA A 134 11.54 12.52 -5.74
N GLU A 135 11.35 13.57 -4.96
CA GLU A 135 12.36 14.59 -4.70
C GLU A 135 13.56 14.00 -3.96
N THR A 136 13.31 13.16 -2.94
CA THR A 136 14.39 12.50 -2.19
C THR A 136 15.23 11.61 -3.11
N PHE A 137 14.61 10.78 -3.92
CA PHE A 137 15.33 9.91 -4.84
C PHE A 137 16.08 10.71 -5.91
N TYR A 138 15.48 11.77 -6.42
CA TYR A 138 16.14 12.70 -7.35
C TYR A 138 17.37 13.35 -6.74
N GLN A 139 17.29 13.89 -5.52
CA GLN A 139 18.41 14.53 -4.85
C GLN A 139 19.55 13.53 -4.55
N LEU A 140 19.20 12.30 -4.11
CA LEU A 140 20.19 11.22 -3.94
C LEU A 140 20.93 10.93 -5.24
N VAL A 141 20.21 10.69 -6.33
CA VAL A 141 20.80 10.41 -7.64
C VAL A 141 21.67 11.58 -8.10
N ARG A 142 21.17 12.81 -7.98
CA ARG A 142 21.90 14.02 -8.38
C ARG A 142 23.18 14.18 -7.58
N VAL A 143 23.15 14.07 -6.26
CA VAL A 143 24.32 14.29 -5.40
C VAL A 143 25.37 13.20 -5.61
N LEU A 144 24.92 11.92 -5.63
CA LEU A 144 25.86 10.79 -5.67
C LEU A 144 26.40 10.49 -7.08
N CYS A 145 25.64 10.76 -8.15
CA CYS A 145 26.11 10.55 -9.52
C CYS A 145 26.87 11.74 -10.10
N SER A 146 26.66 12.98 -9.60
CA SER A 146 27.33 14.18 -10.17
C SER A 146 28.86 14.11 -10.24
N PRO A 147 29.57 13.54 -9.24
CA PRO A 147 31.04 13.39 -9.34
C PRO A 147 31.49 12.49 -10.50
N HIS A 148 30.61 11.60 -10.99
CA HIS A 148 30.88 10.65 -12.07
C HIS A 148 30.31 11.11 -13.42
N ALA A 149 29.72 12.31 -13.46
CA ALA A 149 29.11 12.84 -14.69
C ALA A 149 30.19 13.13 -15.74
N PRO A 150 29.97 12.81 -17.02
CA PRO A 150 30.87 13.16 -18.10
C PRO A 150 31.03 14.69 -18.16
N LYS A 151 32.25 15.15 -18.46
CA LYS A 151 32.49 16.58 -18.66
C LYS A 151 31.61 17.09 -19.81
N PRO A 152 30.98 18.27 -19.68
CA PRO A 152 30.22 18.85 -20.77
C PRO A 152 31.05 18.91 -22.05
N ALA A 153 30.48 18.45 -23.17
CA ALA A 153 31.15 18.60 -24.46
C ALA A 153 31.26 20.11 -24.81
N GLU A 154 32.41 20.59 -25.26
CA GLU A 154 32.64 21.98 -25.62
C GLU A 154 31.68 22.54 -26.68
N ASN A 155 31.00 21.67 -27.41
CA ASN A 155 30.11 22.02 -28.53
C ASN A 155 28.61 22.00 -28.22
N GLY A 156 28.19 21.94 -26.96
CA GLY A 156 26.76 22.01 -26.59
C GLY A 156 25.88 20.82 -27.09
N SER A 157 26.48 19.80 -27.69
CA SER A 157 25.80 18.56 -27.99
C SER A 157 25.62 17.77 -26.68
N GLY A 158 24.40 17.39 -26.35
CA GLY A 158 24.09 16.57 -25.15
C GLY A 158 25.02 15.35 -25.07
N ALA A 159 25.23 14.82 -23.87
CA ALA A 159 26.09 13.68 -23.63
C ALA A 159 25.75 12.53 -24.59
N SER A 160 26.64 12.27 -25.57
CA SER A 160 26.52 11.12 -26.46
C SER A 160 27.20 9.94 -25.79
N ARG A 161 26.44 8.89 -25.51
CA ARG A 161 26.99 7.68 -24.93
C ARG A 161 27.78 6.89 -25.98
N PRO A 162 28.96 6.36 -25.68
CA PRO A 162 29.66 5.46 -26.59
C PRO A 162 28.83 4.18 -26.84
N ALA A 163 28.87 3.69 -28.07
CA ALA A 163 28.20 2.46 -28.42
C ALA A 163 28.76 1.28 -27.59
N ARG A 164 27.86 0.41 -27.13
CA ARG A 164 28.25 -0.80 -26.40
C ARG A 164 29.15 -1.69 -27.27
N PRO A 165 30.26 -2.21 -26.71
CA PRO A 165 31.11 -3.16 -27.45
C PRO A 165 30.35 -4.39 -27.89
N ALA A 166 30.68 -4.93 -29.07
CA ALA A 166 30.07 -6.15 -29.57
C ALA A 166 30.32 -7.33 -28.62
N GLY A 167 29.29 -8.14 -28.36
CA GLY A 167 29.36 -9.31 -27.47
C GLY A 167 29.17 -9.01 -25.97
N VAL A 168 29.09 -7.75 -25.56
CA VAL A 168 28.74 -7.37 -24.18
C VAL A 168 27.22 -7.34 -24.02
N LYS A 169 26.71 -8.00 -22.98
CA LYS A 169 25.27 -7.97 -22.67
C LYS A 169 24.80 -6.56 -22.34
N PRO A 170 23.59 -6.18 -22.79
CA PRO A 170 23.00 -4.91 -22.38
C PRO A 170 22.73 -4.90 -20.88
N ARG A 171 22.95 -3.73 -20.26
CA ARG A 171 22.76 -3.50 -18.83
C ARG A 171 21.75 -2.39 -18.60
N CYS A 172 20.82 -2.60 -17.69
CA CYS A 172 19.86 -1.57 -17.30
C CYS A 172 19.81 -1.38 -15.78
N ASN A 173 19.27 -0.24 -15.35
CA ASN A 173 18.86 -0.04 -13.97
C ASN A 173 17.34 -0.22 -13.87
N LEU A 174 16.85 -0.79 -12.75
CA LEU A 174 15.44 -0.79 -12.35
C LEU A 174 15.20 0.33 -11.36
N LEU A 175 14.35 1.30 -11.72
CA LEU A 175 14.16 2.50 -10.93
C LEU A 175 12.72 2.62 -10.42
N GLY A 176 12.59 3.08 -9.16
CA GLY A 176 11.34 3.52 -8.56
C GLY A 176 10.79 2.72 -7.40
N PRO A 177 11.09 1.42 -7.21
CA PRO A 177 10.50 0.67 -6.11
C PRO A 177 11.01 1.17 -4.75
N THR A 178 10.08 1.43 -3.81
CA THR A 178 10.38 1.94 -2.46
C THR A 178 9.85 1.01 -1.37
N ALA A 179 10.05 1.35 -0.10
CA ALA A 179 9.30 0.77 1.00
C ALA A 179 7.83 1.24 0.94
N LEU A 180 6.92 0.47 1.54
CA LEU A 180 5.45 0.66 1.52
C LEU A 180 4.82 0.72 0.12
N GLY A 181 5.54 0.38 -0.93
CA GLY A 181 5.02 0.29 -2.27
C GLY A 181 4.17 -0.98 -2.47
N PHE A 182 3.09 -0.86 -3.24
CA PHE A 182 2.22 -1.99 -3.53
C PHE A 182 2.93 -3.02 -4.40
N ARG A 183 3.21 -4.19 -3.83
CA ARG A 183 3.84 -5.35 -4.51
C ARG A 183 5.26 -5.13 -5.06
N HIS A 184 5.93 -4.04 -4.70
CA HIS A 184 7.20 -3.61 -5.29
C HIS A 184 8.29 -4.70 -5.33
N ARG A 185 8.39 -5.56 -4.29
CA ARG A 185 9.40 -6.63 -4.25
C ARG A 185 9.13 -7.72 -5.26
N ASP A 186 7.87 -8.09 -5.39
CA ASP A 186 7.44 -9.14 -6.31
C ASP A 186 7.52 -8.63 -7.76
N ASP A 187 7.18 -7.36 -8.00
CA ASP A 187 7.32 -6.72 -9.31
C ASP A 187 8.77 -6.66 -9.75
N VAL A 188 9.69 -6.26 -8.87
CA VAL A 188 11.12 -6.27 -9.16
C VAL A 188 11.60 -7.68 -9.53
N ALA A 189 11.18 -8.71 -8.79
CA ALA A 189 11.55 -10.09 -9.06
C ALA A 189 11.03 -10.58 -10.43
N GLU A 190 9.76 -10.28 -10.76
CA GLU A 190 9.15 -10.68 -12.03
C GLU A 190 9.81 -9.95 -13.22
N ILE A 191 10.04 -8.65 -13.11
CA ILE A 191 10.66 -7.88 -14.18
C ILE A 191 12.14 -8.21 -14.35
N THR A 192 12.88 -8.45 -13.27
CA THR A 192 14.27 -8.93 -13.33
C THR A 192 14.36 -10.28 -14.09
N LYS A 193 13.46 -11.21 -13.80
CA LYS A 193 13.36 -12.48 -14.52
C LYS A 193 13.09 -12.27 -16.00
N LEU A 194 12.12 -11.42 -16.34
CA LEU A 194 11.74 -11.13 -17.72
C LEU A 194 12.89 -10.47 -18.51
N LEU A 195 13.62 -9.52 -17.90
CA LEU A 195 14.81 -8.92 -18.48
C LEU A 195 15.94 -9.94 -18.70
N GLY A 196 16.15 -10.83 -17.74
CA GLY A 196 17.11 -11.93 -17.85
C GLY A 196 16.80 -12.87 -19.03
N GLU A 197 15.52 -13.16 -19.29
CA GLU A 197 15.06 -13.95 -20.43
C GLU A 197 15.31 -13.24 -21.80
N LEU A 198 15.35 -11.91 -21.80
CA LEU A 198 15.79 -11.10 -22.95
C LEU A 198 17.32 -11.00 -23.07
N GLY A 199 18.07 -11.59 -22.14
CA GLY A 199 19.53 -11.51 -22.10
C GLY A 199 20.05 -10.16 -21.57
N ILE A 200 19.21 -9.36 -20.89
CA ILE A 200 19.54 -8.06 -20.33
C ILE A 200 19.93 -8.24 -18.85
N GLU A 201 21.05 -7.64 -18.46
CA GLU A 201 21.51 -7.64 -17.07
C GLU A 201 20.97 -6.45 -16.31
N VAL A 202 20.41 -6.67 -15.11
CA VAL A 202 20.03 -5.60 -14.19
C VAL A 202 21.30 -5.21 -13.39
N ALA A 203 21.79 -4.00 -13.62
CA ALA A 203 22.99 -3.49 -12.95
C ALA A 203 22.69 -3.02 -11.52
N VAL A 204 21.62 -2.21 -11.36
CA VAL A 204 21.19 -1.67 -10.08
C VAL A 204 19.66 -1.65 -10.03
N THR A 205 19.10 -2.09 -8.92
CA THR A 205 17.70 -1.83 -8.56
C THR A 205 17.68 -0.75 -7.50
N ALA A 206 17.00 0.39 -7.74
CA ALA A 206 17.02 1.53 -6.84
C ALA A 206 15.66 2.26 -6.76
N PRO A 207 15.31 2.77 -5.56
CA PRO A 207 16.06 2.71 -4.30
C PRO A 207 16.01 1.35 -3.58
N LEU A 208 15.08 0.45 -3.90
CA LEU A 208 14.88 -0.81 -3.18
C LEU A 208 16.13 -1.72 -3.25
N GLY A 209 16.74 -1.96 -2.09
CA GLY A 209 17.90 -2.83 -1.94
C GLY A 209 19.24 -2.19 -2.33
N ALA A 210 19.25 -0.97 -2.88
CA ALA A 210 20.48 -0.26 -3.23
C ALA A 210 21.13 0.37 -2.01
N CYS A 211 22.46 0.55 -2.09
CA CYS A 211 23.20 1.41 -1.17
C CYS A 211 23.69 2.70 -1.89
N PRO A 212 24.16 3.73 -1.18
CA PRO A 212 24.68 4.94 -1.79
C PRO A 212 25.77 4.70 -2.84
N ALA A 213 26.63 3.70 -2.64
CA ALA A 213 27.66 3.32 -3.61
C ALA A 213 27.07 2.74 -4.92
N ASP A 214 25.91 2.09 -4.87
CA ASP A 214 25.20 1.61 -6.06
C ASP A 214 24.56 2.76 -6.82
N ILE A 215 23.98 3.73 -6.09
CA ILE A 215 23.42 4.94 -6.70
C ILE A 215 24.50 5.69 -7.50
N ALA A 216 25.71 5.80 -6.98
CA ALA A 216 26.82 6.44 -7.67
C ALA A 216 27.14 5.82 -9.04
N LYS A 217 26.82 4.52 -9.23
CA LYS A 217 27.08 3.77 -10.47
C LYS A 217 25.91 3.79 -11.46
N LEU A 218 24.78 4.42 -11.15
CA LEU A 218 23.61 4.44 -12.06
C LEU A 218 23.97 4.93 -13.47
N GLY A 219 24.92 5.87 -13.59
CA GLY A 219 25.41 6.38 -14.87
C GLY A 219 26.10 5.34 -15.77
N GLU A 220 26.47 4.16 -15.27
CA GLU A 220 27.18 3.12 -16.02
C GLU A 220 26.28 2.24 -16.89
N ALA A 221 24.99 2.08 -16.54
CA ALA A 221 24.05 1.23 -17.29
C ALA A 221 23.69 1.82 -18.68
N ASP A 222 23.25 1.00 -19.62
CA ASP A 222 22.92 1.44 -20.98
C ASP A 222 21.64 2.26 -21.05
N PHE A 223 20.65 1.89 -20.24
CA PHE A 223 19.34 2.54 -20.15
C PHE A 223 18.72 2.30 -18.77
N ASN A 224 17.60 2.97 -18.52
CA ASN A 224 16.85 2.81 -17.27
C ASN A 224 15.46 2.24 -17.55
N VAL A 225 15.05 1.28 -16.75
CA VAL A 225 13.68 0.76 -16.69
C VAL A 225 12.98 1.46 -15.52
N VAL A 226 11.96 2.26 -15.82
CA VAL A 226 11.20 3.02 -14.83
C VAL A 226 9.92 2.26 -14.53
N LEU A 227 9.87 1.57 -13.38
CA LEU A 227 8.69 0.80 -12.96
C LEU A 227 7.65 1.66 -12.25
N TYR A 228 8.11 2.67 -11.50
CA TYR A 228 7.26 3.57 -10.74
C TYR A 228 7.63 5.01 -11.07
N PRO A 229 7.03 5.57 -12.14
CA PRO A 229 7.37 6.90 -12.63
C PRO A 229 7.09 8.01 -11.61
N GLU A 230 6.14 7.82 -10.68
CA GLU A 230 5.87 8.76 -9.58
C GLU A 230 7.11 8.99 -8.71
N THR A 231 7.93 7.96 -8.50
CA THR A 231 9.15 8.07 -7.70
C THR A 231 10.39 8.35 -8.54
N ALA A 232 10.52 7.70 -9.71
CA ALA A 232 11.78 7.68 -10.44
C ALA A 232 11.81 8.56 -11.70
N GLY A 233 10.67 9.07 -12.17
CA GLY A 233 10.61 9.78 -13.44
C GLY A 233 11.52 11.01 -13.49
N GLN A 234 11.60 11.78 -12.41
CA GLN A 234 12.47 12.95 -12.30
C GLN A 234 13.96 12.56 -12.34
N ALA A 235 14.34 11.53 -11.57
CA ALA A 235 15.70 11.01 -11.56
C ALA A 235 16.13 10.42 -12.91
N ALA A 236 15.25 9.62 -13.55
CA ALA A 236 15.49 9.07 -14.89
C ALA A 236 15.66 10.18 -15.95
N GLY A 237 14.85 11.23 -15.86
CA GLY A 237 14.98 12.42 -16.71
C GLY A 237 16.31 13.13 -16.52
N TRP A 238 16.82 13.21 -15.30
CA TRP A 238 18.13 13.78 -15.02
C TRP A 238 19.27 12.87 -15.55
N LEU A 239 19.20 11.56 -15.34
CA LEU A 239 20.15 10.58 -15.88
C LEU A 239 20.21 10.66 -17.41
N LYS A 240 19.05 10.80 -18.08
CA LYS A 240 19.00 11.00 -19.53
C LYS A 240 19.73 12.25 -19.97
N ARG A 241 19.53 13.39 -19.30
CA ARG A 241 20.18 14.65 -19.66
C ARG A 241 21.69 14.62 -19.37
N THR A 242 22.10 13.99 -18.27
CA THR A 242 23.49 14.03 -17.77
C THR A 242 24.34 12.93 -18.38
N PHE A 243 23.84 11.71 -18.51
CA PHE A 243 24.59 10.54 -19.00
C PHE A 243 24.14 10.03 -20.37
N GLY A 244 23.12 10.65 -20.97
CA GLY A 244 22.58 10.20 -22.26
C GLY A 244 21.82 8.88 -22.16
N GLN A 245 21.40 8.43 -20.97
CA GLN A 245 20.70 7.17 -20.74
C GLN A 245 19.21 7.31 -21.11
N PRO A 246 18.70 6.62 -22.12
CA PRO A 246 17.25 6.56 -22.35
C PRO A 246 16.57 5.79 -21.24
N PHE A 247 15.24 5.95 -21.11
CA PHE A 247 14.45 5.20 -20.14
C PHE A 247 13.07 4.83 -20.72
N THR A 248 12.48 3.77 -20.16
CA THR A 248 11.17 3.25 -20.57
C THR A 248 10.04 4.18 -20.18
N ALA A 249 9.03 4.28 -21.04
CA ALA A 249 7.78 4.99 -20.79
C ALA A 249 6.64 4.04 -20.41
N VAL A 250 6.70 2.77 -20.86
CA VAL A 250 5.66 1.78 -20.59
C VAL A 250 5.89 1.11 -19.25
N VAL A 251 4.86 1.10 -18.40
CA VAL A 251 4.83 0.33 -17.15
C VAL A 251 4.11 -1.00 -17.44
N PRO A 252 4.75 -2.17 -17.15
CA PRO A 252 4.25 -3.47 -17.60
C PRO A 252 3.15 -4.06 -16.70
N ILE A 253 2.07 -3.32 -16.48
CA ILE A 253 0.88 -3.76 -15.71
C ILE A 253 -0.23 -4.15 -16.69
N GLY A 254 -0.61 -5.44 -16.70
CA GLY A 254 -1.52 -6.02 -17.69
C GLY A 254 -0.81 -6.74 -18.83
N TYR A 255 -1.53 -7.59 -19.55
CA TYR A 255 -0.98 -8.44 -20.60
C TYR A 255 -0.49 -7.60 -21.79
N GLY A 256 -1.33 -6.69 -22.28
CA GLY A 256 -1.00 -5.82 -23.41
C GLY A 256 0.20 -4.92 -23.09
N ALA A 257 0.18 -4.25 -21.92
CA ALA A 257 1.26 -3.38 -21.49
C ALA A 257 2.58 -4.15 -21.27
N THR A 258 2.54 -5.39 -20.80
CA THR A 258 3.74 -6.24 -20.66
C THR A 258 4.37 -6.53 -22.04
N ARG A 259 3.58 -6.79 -23.05
CA ARG A 259 4.08 -6.99 -24.43
C ARG A 259 4.68 -5.71 -25.03
N ASP A 260 4.01 -4.57 -24.83
CA ASP A 260 4.50 -3.26 -25.26
C ASP A 260 5.83 -2.93 -24.57
N PHE A 261 5.94 -3.21 -23.27
CA PHE A 261 7.16 -3.03 -22.48
C PHE A 261 8.32 -3.91 -23.00
N ILE A 262 8.05 -5.17 -23.33
CA ILE A 262 9.06 -6.08 -23.91
C ILE A 262 9.59 -5.51 -25.22
N ALA A 263 8.71 -5.01 -26.09
CA ALA A 263 9.11 -4.41 -27.35
C ALA A 263 9.96 -3.13 -27.15
N GLU A 264 9.55 -2.25 -26.23
CA GLU A 264 10.29 -1.03 -25.89
C GLU A 264 11.68 -1.34 -25.33
N VAL A 265 11.75 -2.23 -24.33
CA VAL A 265 13.02 -2.63 -23.70
C VAL A 265 13.95 -3.29 -24.72
N ALA A 266 13.42 -4.17 -25.58
CA ALA A 266 14.20 -4.82 -26.62
C ALA A 266 14.78 -3.81 -27.62
N GLN A 267 14.01 -2.78 -27.98
CA GLN A 267 14.49 -1.67 -28.82
C GLN A 267 15.63 -0.90 -28.13
N LEU A 268 15.47 -0.56 -26.84
CA LEU A 268 16.51 0.16 -26.08
C LEU A 268 17.79 -0.68 -25.91
N ALA A 269 17.63 -1.98 -25.70
CA ALA A 269 18.76 -2.91 -25.52
C ALA A 269 19.40 -3.36 -26.82
N GLY A 270 18.73 -3.21 -27.96
CA GLY A 270 19.16 -3.75 -29.25
C GLY A 270 19.13 -5.27 -29.31
N VAL A 271 18.11 -5.90 -28.73
CA VAL A 271 17.89 -7.37 -28.69
C VAL A 271 16.59 -7.74 -29.43
N ASP A 272 16.46 -9.00 -29.85
CA ASP A 272 15.25 -9.51 -30.51
C ASP A 272 14.19 -9.90 -29.46
N PRO A 273 12.99 -9.29 -29.45
CA PRO A 273 11.92 -9.65 -28.55
C PRO A 273 11.10 -10.87 -29.02
N ALA A 274 11.24 -11.32 -30.28
CA ALA A 274 10.37 -12.30 -30.89
C ALA A 274 10.34 -13.66 -30.12
N PRO A 275 11.44 -14.21 -29.62
CA PRO A 275 11.40 -15.46 -28.86
C PRO A 275 10.55 -15.39 -27.60
N LEU A 276 10.55 -14.22 -26.92
CA LEU A 276 9.78 -14.00 -25.71
C LEU A 276 8.31 -13.72 -26.01
N LEU A 277 8.04 -12.97 -27.07
CA LEU A 277 6.68 -12.60 -27.49
C LEU A 277 5.91 -13.73 -28.18
N ALA A 278 6.59 -14.71 -28.79
CA ALA A 278 5.96 -15.86 -29.43
C ALA A 278 5.35 -16.86 -28.43
N GLY A 279 5.83 -16.89 -27.19
CA GLY A 279 5.34 -17.78 -26.15
C GLY A 279 4.03 -17.28 -25.52
N VAL A 280 3.09 -18.20 -25.21
CA VAL A 280 1.95 -17.91 -24.34
C VAL A 280 2.41 -18.11 -22.88
N ARG A 281 2.72 -17.02 -22.20
CA ARG A 281 3.27 -17.05 -20.84
C ARG A 281 2.27 -16.71 -19.74
N SER A 282 1.20 -16.01 -20.09
CA SER A 282 0.08 -15.76 -19.18
C SER A 282 -0.96 -16.86 -19.29
N ARG A 283 -1.57 -17.23 -18.17
CA ARG A 283 -2.72 -18.14 -18.15
C ARG A 283 -4.03 -17.45 -18.54
N LEU A 284 -4.02 -16.14 -18.69
CA LEU A 284 -5.20 -15.34 -19.03
C LEU A 284 -6.00 -15.90 -20.20
N PRO A 285 -5.39 -16.33 -21.33
CA PRO A 285 -6.15 -16.90 -22.44
C PRO A 285 -6.86 -18.23 -22.09
N TRP A 286 -6.36 -18.97 -21.11
CA TRP A 286 -7.02 -20.19 -20.64
C TRP A 286 -8.16 -19.85 -19.69
N TYR A 287 -7.94 -18.95 -18.75
CA TYR A 287 -8.97 -18.50 -17.80
C TYR A 287 -10.13 -17.80 -18.49
N SER A 288 -9.88 -17.00 -19.51
CA SER A 288 -10.94 -16.34 -20.31
C SER A 288 -11.85 -17.31 -21.06
N ARG A 289 -11.40 -18.55 -21.30
CA ARG A 289 -12.25 -19.62 -21.86
C ARG A 289 -13.02 -20.39 -20.81
N SER A 290 -12.52 -20.47 -19.58
CA SER A 290 -13.15 -21.22 -18.49
C SER A 290 -14.18 -20.39 -17.71
N VAL A 291 -14.00 -19.08 -17.68
CA VAL A 291 -15.01 -18.14 -17.14
C VAL A 291 -15.95 -17.79 -18.29
N ASP A 292 -17.26 -17.86 -18.04
CA ASP A 292 -18.25 -17.39 -19.01
C ASP A 292 -17.95 -15.93 -19.36
N SER A 293 -17.49 -15.69 -20.57
CA SER A 293 -17.10 -14.35 -21.04
C SER A 293 -18.26 -13.37 -21.00
N THR A 294 -19.50 -13.86 -21.08
CA THR A 294 -20.70 -13.02 -20.95
C THR A 294 -20.88 -12.51 -19.53
N TYR A 295 -20.34 -13.20 -18.53
CA TYR A 295 -20.42 -12.78 -17.14
C TYR A 295 -19.52 -11.57 -16.85
N LEU A 296 -18.35 -11.46 -17.46
CA LEU A 296 -17.42 -10.35 -17.26
C LEU A 296 -17.73 -9.14 -18.14
N THR A 297 -18.20 -9.37 -19.36
CA THR A 297 -18.46 -8.31 -20.34
C THR A 297 -19.49 -7.30 -19.85
N GLY A 298 -19.11 -6.01 -19.85
CA GLY A 298 -19.98 -4.91 -19.47
C GLY A 298 -20.09 -4.69 -17.95
N LYS A 299 -19.40 -5.47 -17.12
CA LYS A 299 -19.34 -5.22 -15.68
C LYS A 299 -18.84 -3.81 -15.40
N ARG A 300 -19.56 -3.09 -14.54
CA ARG A 300 -19.28 -1.69 -14.23
C ARG A 300 -18.20 -1.59 -13.16
N VAL A 301 -17.10 -0.90 -13.46
CA VAL A 301 -15.97 -0.77 -12.54
C VAL A 301 -15.66 0.70 -12.26
N PHE A 302 -15.45 1.03 -10.99
CA PHE A 302 -14.95 2.33 -10.54
C PHE A 302 -13.50 2.19 -10.10
N ILE A 303 -12.62 3.06 -10.61
CA ILE A 303 -11.17 2.98 -10.41
C ILE A 303 -10.70 4.27 -9.74
N PHE A 304 -10.06 4.15 -8.56
CA PHE A 304 -9.46 5.28 -7.85
C PHE A 304 -8.19 4.83 -7.13
N ALA A 305 -7.03 5.27 -7.61
CA ALA A 305 -5.74 4.76 -7.15
C ALA A 305 -4.62 5.80 -7.36
N ASP A 306 -3.35 5.44 -7.16
CA ASP A 306 -2.26 6.22 -7.74
C ASP A 306 -2.40 6.25 -9.27
N ALA A 307 -1.81 7.25 -9.90
CA ALA A 307 -2.08 7.51 -11.31
C ALA A 307 -1.61 6.38 -12.22
N THR A 308 -0.44 5.78 -11.96
CA THR A 308 0.10 4.69 -12.78
C THR A 308 -0.79 3.46 -12.74
N HIS A 309 -1.18 3.02 -11.53
CA HIS A 309 -2.07 1.87 -11.39
C HIS A 309 -3.50 2.15 -11.88
N ALA A 310 -4.02 3.38 -11.68
CA ALA A 310 -5.34 3.76 -12.17
C ALA A 310 -5.44 3.71 -13.70
N VAL A 311 -4.45 4.27 -14.40
CA VAL A 311 -4.39 4.25 -15.87
C VAL A 311 -4.22 2.82 -16.40
N ALA A 312 -3.34 2.03 -15.78
CA ALA A 312 -3.15 0.63 -16.14
C ALA A 312 -4.42 -0.20 -15.89
N ALA A 313 -5.06 -0.01 -14.74
CA ALA A 313 -6.31 -0.70 -14.41
C ALA A 313 -7.45 -0.37 -15.40
N ALA A 314 -7.57 0.87 -15.83
CA ALA A 314 -8.56 1.26 -16.84
C ALA A 314 -8.31 0.58 -18.19
N ARG A 315 -7.05 0.45 -18.60
CA ARG A 315 -6.67 -0.29 -19.82
C ARG A 315 -7.02 -1.78 -19.70
N ILE A 316 -6.62 -2.43 -18.60
CA ILE A 316 -6.90 -3.85 -18.36
C ILE A 316 -8.41 -4.10 -18.32
N ALA A 317 -9.14 -3.27 -17.58
CA ALA A 317 -10.59 -3.40 -17.42
C ALA A 317 -11.30 -3.39 -18.78
N THR A 318 -10.92 -2.47 -19.67
CA THR A 318 -11.58 -2.31 -20.97
C THR A 318 -11.05 -3.25 -22.05
N GLU A 319 -9.72 -3.35 -22.22
CA GLU A 319 -9.09 -4.04 -23.33
C GLU A 319 -8.93 -5.56 -23.08
N GLU A 320 -8.77 -5.98 -21.80
CA GLU A 320 -8.47 -7.36 -21.46
C GLU A 320 -9.66 -8.11 -20.85
N PHE A 321 -10.51 -7.43 -20.05
CA PHE A 321 -11.65 -8.05 -19.36
C PHE A 321 -13.02 -7.66 -19.94
N GLY A 322 -13.09 -6.64 -20.79
CA GLY A 322 -14.34 -6.17 -21.38
C GLY A 322 -15.26 -5.46 -20.37
N PHE A 323 -14.72 -4.93 -19.29
CA PHE A 323 -15.47 -4.14 -18.32
C PHE A 323 -15.82 -2.76 -18.86
N THR A 324 -16.84 -2.15 -18.28
CA THR A 324 -17.20 -0.75 -18.51
C THR A 324 -16.67 0.09 -17.34
N VAL A 325 -15.72 0.97 -17.62
CA VAL A 325 -15.20 1.92 -16.61
C VAL A 325 -16.22 3.03 -16.43
N VAL A 326 -16.79 3.14 -15.22
CA VAL A 326 -17.83 4.14 -14.87
C VAL A 326 -17.28 5.29 -14.03
N GLY A 327 -16.05 5.20 -13.57
CA GLY A 327 -15.32 6.26 -12.90
C GLY A 327 -13.83 5.98 -12.93
N LEU A 328 -13.03 7.02 -13.12
CA LEU A 328 -11.57 6.96 -13.12
C LEU A 328 -11.00 8.18 -12.41
N GLY A 329 -10.16 7.94 -11.41
CA GLY A 329 -9.57 9.03 -10.64
C GLY A 329 -8.27 8.68 -9.96
N THR A 330 -7.66 9.71 -9.36
CA THR A 330 -6.44 9.59 -8.56
C THR A 330 -6.41 10.62 -7.44
N TYR A 331 -5.77 10.25 -6.34
CA TYR A 331 -5.46 11.15 -5.24
C TYR A 331 -4.15 11.93 -5.48
N ALA A 332 -3.25 11.42 -6.34
CA ALA A 332 -1.96 12.03 -6.63
C ALA A 332 -2.09 13.15 -7.68
N ARG A 333 -1.53 14.32 -7.37
CA ARG A 333 -1.54 15.47 -8.28
C ARG A 333 -0.48 15.38 -9.37
N GLU A 334 0.62 14.68 -9.07
CA GLU A 334 1.83 14.65 -9.88
C GLU A 334 1.58 14.10 -11.28
N PHE A 335 0.74 13.07 -11.41
CA PHE A 335 0.39 12.41 -12.69
C PHE A 335 -1.09 12.60 -13.07
N ALA A 336 -1.73 13.63 -12.57
CA ALA A 336 -3.13 13.93 -12.88
C ALA A 336 -3.39 14.16 -14.37
N ARG A 337 -2.38 14.58 -15.14
CA ARG A 337 -2.48 14.73 -16.59
C ARG A 337 -2.72 13.40 -17.29
N GLU A 338 -1.97 12.39 -16.92
CA GLU A 338 -2.04 11.02 -17.48
C GLU A 338 -3.42 10.41 -17.21
N VAL A 339 -3.97 10.63 -16.02
CA VAL A 339 -5.34 10.18 -15.68
C VAL A 339 -6.40 10.94 -16.51
N ARG A 340 -6.22 12.25 -16.73
CA ARG A 340 -7.13 13.04 -17.62
C ARG A 340 -7.09 12.55 -19.07
N GLU A 341 -5.90 12.24 -19.57
CA GLU A 341 -5.75 11.71 -20.93
C GLU A 341 -6.37 10.30 -21.06
N ALA A 342 -6.22 9.45 -20.04
CA ALA A 342 -6.86 8.14 -20.00
C ALA A 342 -8.40 8.27 -19.91
N ALA A 343 -8.91 9.12 -19.04
CA ALA A 343 -10.36 9.34 -18.87
C ALA A 343 -11.04 9.78 -20.16
N LYS A 344 -10.39 10.62 -20.98
CA LYS A 344 -10.89 11.04 -22.30
C LYS A 344 -11.13 9.86 -23.24
N ARG A 345 -10.27 8.82 -23.20
CA ARG A 345 -10.44 7.62 -24.04
C ARG A 345 -11.73 6.86 -23.72
N TYR A 346 -12.16 6.93 -22.47
CA TYR A 346 -13.34 6.21 -21.98
C TYR A 346 -14.58 7.12 -21.89
N GLY A 347 -14.47 8.39 -22.27
CA GLY A 347 -15.57 9.36 -22.23
C GLY A 347 -16.04 9.68 -20.80
N ILE A 348 -15.11 9.66 -19.82
CA ILE A 348 -15.40 9.81 -18.40
C ILE A 348 -14.79 11.12 -17.89
N GLU A 349 -15.49 11.80 -17.00
CA GLU A 349 -14.92 12.93 -16.25
C GLU A 349 -13.92 12.40 -15.22
N PRO A 350 -12.64 12.84 -15.23
CA PRO A 350 -11.62 12.37 -14.31
C PRO A 350 -11.82 12.94 -12.90
N LEU A 351 -11.78 12.10 -11.88
CA LEU A 351 -11.84 12.51 -10.49
C LEU A 351 -10.42 12.72 -9.94
N ILE A 352 -10.00 13.96 -9.76
CA ILE A 352 -8.68 14.31 -9.19
C ILE A 352 -8.91 14.99 -7.85
N THR A 353 -8.88 14.23 -6.79
CA THR A 353 -9.15 14.71 -5.44
C THR A 353 -8.41 13.90 -4.39
N ASP A 354 -8.15 14.49 -3.24
CA ASP A 354 -7.68 13.82 -2.04
C ASP A 354 -8.75 13.82 -0.92
N ASP A 355 -9.96 14.24 -1.25
CA ASP A 355 -11.10 14.20 -0.35
C ASP A 355 -11.80 12.83 -0.44
N TYR A 356 -11.62 12.03 0.60
CA TYR A 356 -12.21 10.72 0.75
C TYR A 356 -13.76 10.72 0.65
N LEU A 357 -14.41 11.79 1.14
CA LEU A 357 -15.87 11.89 1.11
C LEU A 357 -16.39 12.17 -0.30
N GLU A 358 -15.64 12.94 -1.09
CA GLU A 358 -15.95 13.16 -2.50
C GLU A 358 -15.86 11.85 -3.28
N VAL A 359 -14.81 11.05 -3.04
CA VAL A 359 -14.65 9.73 -3.66
C VAL A 359 -15.83 8.81 -3.28
N GLU A 360 -16.21 8.75 -1.99
CA GLU A 360 -17.35 7.95 -1.54
C GLU A 360 -18.65 8.35 -2.23
N ALA A 361 -18.91 9.65 -2.34
CA ALA A 361 -20.10 10.16 -3.03
C ALA A 361 -20.12 9.75 -4.51
N LYS A 362 -18.97 9.84 -5.20
CA LYS A 362 -18.85 9.44 -6.60
C LYS A 362 -18.98 7.93 -6.82
N VAL A 363 -18.45 7.10 -5.92
CA VAL A 363 -18.65 5.64 -5.95
C VAL A 363 -20.14 5.31 -5.77
N ALA A 364 -20.80 5.96 -4.80
CA ALA A 364 -22.23 5.75 -4.56
C ALA A 364 -23.08 6.18 -5.75
N GLU A 365 -22.79 7.31 -6.39
CA GLU A 365 -23.48 7.83 -7.58
C GLU A 365 -23.31 6.89 -8.79
N ALA A 366 -22.09 6.36 -8.98
CA ALA A 366 -21.77 5.53 -10.13
C ALA A 366 -22.35 4.10 -10.05
N HIS A 367 -22.75 3.61 -8.89
CA HIS A 367 -23.25 2.24 -8.67
C HIS A 367 -22.41 1.16 -9.38
N PRO A 368 -21.09 1.05 -9.12
CA PRO A 368 -20.27 0.05 -9.75
C PRO A 368 -20.52 -1.36 -9.18
N GLU A 369 -20.19 -2.40 -9.95
CA GLU A 369 -20.22 -3.80 -9.51
C GLU A 369 -18.87 -4.22 -8.89
N LEU A 370 -17.80 -3.46 -9.16
CA LEU A 370 -16.47 -3.65 -8.60
C LEU A 370 -15.80 -2.30 -8.38
N VAL A 371 -15.12 -2.15 -7.26
CA VAL A 371 -14.25 -1.01 -6.98
C VAL A 371 -12.79 -1.48 -7.02
N LEU A 372 -11.98 -0.82 -7.84
CA LEU A 372 -10.52 -1.00 -7.89
C LEU A 372 -9.87 0.23 -7.28
N GLY A 373 -9.16 0.05 -6.17
CA GLY A 373 -8.65 1.21 -5.47
C GLY A 373 -7.55 0.91 -4.46
N THR A 374 -7.51 1.70 -3.43
CA THR A 374 -6.60 1.57 -2.30
C THR A 374 -7.31 0.92 -1.10
N GLN A 375 -6.64 0.85 0.04
CA GLN A 375 -7.32 0.46 1.28
C GLN A 375 -8.48 1.41 1.65
N MET A 376 -8.43 2.66 1.19
CA MET A 376 -9.47 3.66 1.46
C MET A 376 -10.75 3.30 0.72
N GLU A 377 -10.65 2.99 -0.56
CA GLU A 377 -11.78 2.53 -1.40
C GLU A 377 -12.32 1.19 -0.91
N ARG A 378 -11.48 0.32 -0.35
CA ARG A 378 -11.95 -0.92 0.29
C ARG A 378 -12.89 -0.62 1.46
N HIS A 379 -12.64 0.43 2.26
CA HIS A 379 -13.57 0.84 3.32
C HIS A 379 -14.87 1.40 2.77
N ILE A 380 -14.81 2.19 1.70
CA ILE A 380 -16.00 2.71 0.99
C ILE A 380 -16.83 1.55 0.45
N ALA A 381 -16.21 0.68 -0.33
CA ALA A 381 -16.86 -0.47 -0.95
C ALA A 381 -17.53 -1.39 0.08
N LYS A 382 -16.84 -1.65 1.20
CA LYS A 382 -17.40 -2.45 2.30
C LYS A 382 -18.65 -1.81 2.93
N ARG A 383 -18.69 -0.48 3.07
CA ARG A 383 -19.89 0.22 3.57
C ARG A 383 -21.04 0.15 2.57
N LEU A 384 -20.75 0.23 1.28
CA LEU A 384 -21.74 0.20 0.21
C LEU A 384 -22.14 -1.24 -0.21
N GLY A 385 -21.48 -2.27 0.34
CA GLY A 385 -21.74 -3.67 -0.03
C GLY A 385 -21.25 -4.04 -1.43
N ILE A 386 -20.21 -3.37 -1.92
CA ILE A 386 -19.65 -3.57 -3.26
C ILE A 386 -18.34 -4.38 -3.15
N PRO A 387 -18.09 -5.36 -4.03
CA PRO A 387 -16.79 -6.02 -4.14
C PRO A 387 -15.66 -5.02 -4.40
N CYS A 388 -14.48 -5.26 -3.81
CA CYS A 388 -13.33 -4.38 -3.98
C CYS A 388 -12.03 -5.18 -4.09
N ALA A 389 -11.14 -4.74 -4.99
CA ALA A 389 -9.76 -5.17 -5.04
C ALA A 389 -8.81 -3.99 -4.82
N VAL A 390 -7.80 -4.17 -3.97
CA VAL A 390 -6.74 -3.17 -3.77
C VAL A 390 -5.71 -3.33 -4.87
N ILE A 391 -5.43 -2.23 -5.57
CA ILE A 391 -4.54 -2.19 -6.73
C ILE A 391 -3.34 -1.25 -6.57
N SER A 392 -3.34 -0.39 -5.55
CA SER A 392 -2.21 0.51 -5.26
C SER A 392 -2.16 0.93 -3.78
N ALA A 393 -1.07 1.61 -3.40
CA ALA A 393 -0.99 2.31 -2.12
C ALA A 393 -2.01 3.49 -2.06
N PRO A 394 -2.42 3.92 -0.86
CA PRO A 394 -2.06 3.38 0.45
C PRO A 394 -2.62 1.98 0.72
N VAL A 395 -1.85 1.18 1.46
CA VAL A 395 -2.10 -0.24 1.69
C VAL A 395 -2.14 -0.57 3.17
N HIS A 396 -2.71 -1.72 3.52
CA HIS A 396 -2.72 -2.26 4.87
C HIS A 396 -1.90 -3.56 4.94
N VAL A 397 -1.62 -4.05 6.14
CA VAL A 397 -0.83 -5.28 6.36
C VAL A 397 -1.34 -6.50 5.58
N GLN A 398 -2.64 -6.59 5.33
CA GLN A 398 -3.24 -7.67 4.54
C GLN A 398 -2.92 -7.61 3.04
N ASP A 399 -2.43 -6.46 2.55
CA ASP A 399 -2.07 -6.26 1.15
C ASP A 399 -0.62 -6.68 0.85
N PHE A 400 0.10 -7.14 1.89
CA PHE A 400 1.42 -7.78 1.80
C PHE A 400 1.27 -9.30 1.98
N PRO A 401 0.87 -10.07 0.95
CA PRO A 401 0.73 -11.51 1.07
C PRO A 401 2.08 -12.19 1.26
N ALA A 402 2.08 -13.34 1.94
CA ALA A 402 3.28 -14.14 2.10
C ALA A 402 3.71 -14.84 0.80
N ARG A 403 2.74 -15.12 -0.10
CA ARG A 403 3.01 -15.75 -1.40
C ARG A 403 3.47 -14.71 -2.42
N TYR A 404 4.23 -15.18 -3.41
CA TYR A 404 4.60 -14.39 -4.59
C TYR A 404 3.35 -13.88 -5.31
N SER A 405 3.26 -12.57 -5.51
CA SER A 405 2.05 -11.93 -6.01
C SER A 405 2.35 -10.59 -6.67
N PRO A 406 3.05 -10.57 -7.81
CA PRO A 406 3.35 -9.34 -8.55
C PRO A 406 2.11 -8.72 -9.17
N GLN A 407 2.22 -7.46 -9.57
CA GLN A 407 1.23 -6.76 -10.42
C GLN A 407 1.77 -6.53 -11.83
N MET A 408 3.08 -6.64 -12.01
CA MET A 408 3.77 -6.43 -13.28
C MET A 408 4.13 -7.76 -13.95
N GLY A 409 4.38 -7.70 -15.27
CA GLY A 409 4.79 -8.86 -16.04
C GLY A 409 3.66 -9.86 -16.31
N PHE A 410 4.01 -11.03 -16.83
CA PHE A 410 3.03 -12.05 -17.18
C PHE A 410 2.39 -12.73 -15.97
N GLU A 411 3.16 -12.94 -14.88
CA GLU A 411 2.57 -13.47 -13.65
C GLU A 411 1.67 -12.43 -12.99
N GLY A 412 2.01 -11.14 -13.10
CA GLY A 412 1.13 -10.05 -12.65
C GLY A 412 -0.25 -10.09 -13.31
N THR A 413 -0.34 -10.46 -14.59
CA THR A 413 -1.66 -10.61 -15.26
C THR A 413 -2.50 -11.73 -14.65
N ASN A 414 -1.89 -12.83 -14.23
CA ASN A 414 -2.58 -13.93 -13.57
C ASN A 414 -3.10 -13.49 -12.19
N VAL A 415 -2.26 -12.79 -11.43
CA VAL A 415 -2.63 -12.26 -10.10
C VAL A 415 -3.77 -11.23 -10.19
N ILE A 416 -3.72 -10.34 -11.19
CA ILE A 416 -4.77 -9.35 -11.46
C ILE A 416 -6.09 -10.06 -11.77
N PHE A 417 -6.06 -11.07 -12.65
CA PHE A 417 -7.25 -11.84 -12.99
C PHE A 417 -7.89 -12.43 -11.73
N ASP A 418 -7.14 -13.20 -10.94
CA ASP A 418 -7.64 -13.81 -9.71
C ASP A 418 -8.19 -12.77 -8.73
N THR A 419 -7.47 -11.65 -8.56
CA THR A 419 -7.83 -10.62 -7.58
C THR A 419 -9.09 -9.87 -7.95
N TRP A 420 -9.35 -9.64 -9.25
CA TRP A 420 -10.51 -8.86 -9.70
C TRP A 420 -11.74 -9.73 -9.98
N VAL A 421 -11.54 -10.95 -10.49
CA VAL A 421 -12.65 -11.83 -10.89
C VAL A 421 -13.26 -12.56 -9.69
N HIS A 422 -12.44 -13.03 -8.74
CA HIS A 422 -12.95 -13.76 -7.60
C HIS A 422 -13.95 -12.97 -6.76
N PRO A 423 -13.74 -11.69 -6.40
CA PRO A 423 -14.73 -10.90 -5.68
C PRO A 423 -16.06 -10.72 -6.44
N LEU A 424 -16.00 -10.63 -7.78
CA LEU A 424 -17.21 -10.57 -8.61
C LEU A 424 -17.98 -11.90 -8.59
N MET A 425 -17.28 -13.02 -8.63
CA MET A 425 -17.90 -14.35 -8.60
C MET A 425 -18.55 -14.65 -7.25
N MET A 426 -17.94 -14.18 -6.14
CA MET A 426 -18.56 -14.31 -4.80
C MET A 426 -19.88 -13.54 -4.69
N GLY A 427 -20.01 -12.41 -5.38
CA GLY A 427 -21.28 -11.68 -5.47
C GLY A 427 -22.39 -12.47 -6.19
N LEU A 428 -22.06 -13.39 -7.10
CA LEU A 428 -23.01 -14.29 -7.71
C LEU A 428 -23.60 -15.27 -6.71
N GLU A 429 -22.79 -15.85 -5.82
CA GLU A 429 -23.26 -16.73 -4.75
C GLU A 429 -24.24 -16.02 -3.81
N GLU A 430 -23.92 -14.80 -3.38
CA GLU A 430 -24.82 -14.00 -2.55
C GLU A 430 -26.13 -13.69 -3.27
N HIS A 431 -26.10 -13.42 -4.57
CA HIS A 431 -27.27 -13.20 -5.39
C HIS A 431 -28.13 -14.47 -5.48
N LEU A 432 -27.52 -15.62 -5.75
CA LEU A 432 -28.21 -16.92 -5.80
C LEU A 432 -28.81 -17.27 -4.43
N LEU A 433 -28.07 -17.13 -3.34
CA LEU A 433 -28.57 -17.33 -1.98
C LEU A 433 -29.72 -16.38 -1.65
N THR A 434 -29.70 -15.16 -2.15
CA THR A 434 -30.81 -14.20 -1.96
C THR A 434 -32.02 -14.58 -2.81
N MET A 435 -31.82 -15.02 -4.05
CA MET A 435 -32.87 -15.45 -4.99
C MET A 435 -33.59 -16.70 -4.46
N PHE A 436 -32.84 -17.66 -3.95
CA PHE A 436 -33.37 -18.93 -3.43
C PHE A 436 -33.64 -18.92 -1.92
N ARG A 437 -33.62 -17.76 -1.28
CA ARG A 437 -33.80 -17.60 0.17
C ARG A 437 -35.10 -18.15 0.72
N LYS A 438 -36.12 -18.32 -0.13
CA LYS A 438 -37.41 -18.90 0.22
C LYS A 438 -37.52 -20.37 -0.19
N ASP A 439 -36.49 -20.93 -0.81
CA ASP A 439 -36.43 -22.34 -1.14
C ASP A 439 -36.20 -23.16 0.14
N SER A 440 -36.86 -24.29 0.26
CA SER A 440 -36.75 -25.18 1.42
C SER A 440 -35.32 -25.72 1.62
N GLU A 441 -34.50 -25.75 0.57
CA GLU A 441 -33.09 -26.16 0.63
C GLU A 441 -32.12 -25.02 1.01
N PHE A 442 -32.54 -23.76 0.87
CA PHE A 442 -31.70 -22.55 1.10
C PHE A 442 -32.27 -21.67 2.23
N HIS A 443 -32.81 -22.23 3.30
CA HIS A 443 -33.24 -21.46 4.47
C HIS A 443 -32.13 -21.35 5.54
N GLU A 444 -32.32 -20.46 6.52
CA GLU A 444 -31.34 -20.20 7.61
C GLU A 444 -31.20 -21.38 8.60
N ALA A 445 -31.95 -22.47 8.48
CA ALA A 445 -31.77 -23.67 9.29
C ALA A 445 -30.45 -24.39 8.89
N PRO A 446 -29.82 -25.10 9.81
CA PRO A 446 -28.62 -25.86 9.50
C PRO A 446 -28.84 -26.76 8.30
N SER A 447 -27.93 -26.72 7.32
CA SER A 447 -27.99 -27.61 6.15
C SER A 447 -28.10 -29.07 6.59
N HIS A 448 -28.90 -29.86 5.89
CA HIS A 448 -28.97 -31.31 6.09
C HIS A 448 -27.61 -32.01 5.99
N LEU A 449 -26.61 -31.37 5.33
CA LEU A 449 -25.22 -31.81 5.32
C LEU A 449 -24.49 -31.55 6.64
N GLY A 450 -24.98 -30.60 7.46
CA GLY A 450 -24.48 -30.34 8.82
C GLY A 450 -25.19 -31.09 9.95
N ALA A 451 -26.35 -31.64 9.68
CA ALA A 451 -27.16 -32.37 10.69
C ALA A 451 -26.58 -33.74 11.09
N GLY A 452 -25.51 -34.20 10.42
CA GLY A 452 -24.85 -35.48 10.71
C GLY A 452 -23.64 -35.40 11.64
N VAL A 453 -23.21 -34.22 12.05
CA VAL A 453 -22.13 -34.09 13.03
C VAL A 453 -22.75 -33.85 14.40
N ALA A 454 -23.08 -34.93 15.08
CA ALA A 454 -23.37 -34.88 16.52
C ALA A 454 -22.17 -34.19 17.19
N PRO A 455 -22.40 -33.25 18.14
CA PRO A 455 -21.31 -32.71 18.91
C PRO A 455 -20.53 -33.88 19.53
N PRO A 456 -19.19 -33.84 19.54
CA PRO A 456 -18.43 -34.93 20.14
C PRO A 456 -18.93 -35.08 21.58
N LEU A 457 -19.47 -36.27 21.92
CA LEU A 457 -19.74 -36.65 23.27
C LEU A 457 -18.46 -36.33 24.07
N ALA A 458 -18.62 -35.49 25.09
CA ALA A 458 -17.55 -35.25 26.02
C ALA A 458 -17.04 -36.61 26.49
N ALA A 459 -15.82 -36.97 26.04
CA ALA A 459 -15.18 -38.17 26.52
C ALA A 459 -14.97 -37.99 28.02
N GLU A 460 -15.66 -38.77 28.84
CA GLU A 460 -15.35 -38.92 30.26
C GLU A 460 -13.87 -39.36 30.33
N VAL A 461 -13.03 -38.51 30.84
CA VAL A 461 -11.63 -38.81 31.15
C VAL A 461 -11.66 -39.73 32.37
N PRO A 462 -11.21 -40.98 32.27
CA PRO A 462 -11.03 -41.82 33.50
C PRO A 462 -9.93 -41.21 34.34
N PRO A 463 -10.01 -41.31 35.69
CA PRO A 463 -9.02 -40.77 36.59
C PRO A 463 -7.68 -41.52 36.39
N ALA A 464 -6.65 -40.81 36.00
CA ALA A 464 -5.30 -41.33 35.94
C ALA A 464 -4.75 -41.49 37.36
N ALA A 465 -4.37 -42.72 37.66
CA ALA A 465 -3.56 -43.07 38.85
C ALA A 465 -2.18 -42.42 38.75
N GLY A 466 -1.67 -42.01 39.90
CA GLY A 466 -0.47 -41.21 40.03
C GLY A 466 0.84 -41.93 39.71
N SER A 467 1.86 -41.13 39.46
CA SER A 467 3.24 -41.37 39.96
C SER A 467 4.06 -40.06 39.86
N ASP A 468 4.42 -39.60 40.98
CA ASP A 468 5.68 -39.02 41.49
C ASP A 468 6.62 -38.20 40.58
N ALA A 469 6.80 -36.98 41.12
CA ALA A 469 8.04 -36.24 41.40
C ALA A 469 9.08 -36.00 40.30
N VAL A 470 9.43 -34.77 40.05
CA VAL A 470 10.63 -34.07 40.57
C VAL A 470 10.63 -32.60 40.14
N SER A 471 10.60 -31.75 41.13
CA SER A 471 11.25 -30.49 41.43
C SER A 471 12.18 -29.85 40.38
N SER A 472 11.97 -28.58 40.07
CA SER A 472 12.86 -27.48 40.49
C SER A 472 12.50 -26.12 39.87
N ALA A 473 12.37 -25.21 40.81
CA ALA A 473 12.81 -23.80 40.82
C ALA A 473 12.06 -22.73 39.99
N GLN A 474 11.26 -22.00 40.74
CA GLN A 474 10.97 -20.56 40.57
C GLN A 474 12.22 -19.69 40.91
N PRO A 475 12.22 -18.41 40.50
CA PRO A 475 11.69 -17.37 41.41
C PRO A 475 10.84 -16.31 40.70
N ALA A 476 9.72 -16.01 41.27
CA ALA A 476 9.30 -14.89 42.11
C ALA A 476 9.46 -13.47 41.52
N ALA A 477 8.32 -12.82 41.27
CA ALA A 477 7.98 -11.49 41.79
C ALA A 477 6.52 -11.16 41.50
N SER A 478 5.73 -11.07 42.52
CA SER A 478 4.43 -10.38 42.61
C SER A 478 4.67 -8.91 42.96
N PRO A 479 3.69 -8.00 43.14
CA PRO A 479 2.25 -8.09 42.98
C PRO A 479 1.61 -6.80 42.40
N ALA A 480 0.39 -6.85 41.92
CA ALA A 480 -0.57 -5.77 42.15
C ALA A 480 -1.99 -6.31 41.94
N GLY A 481 -2.78 -6.13 42.97
CA GLY A 481 -4.10 -6.65 43.10
C GLY A 481 -5.09 -6.09 42.09
N SER A 482 -5.92 -6.99 41.58
CA SER A 482 -7.17 -6.67 40.93
C SER A 482 -8.29 -7.23 41.80
N VAL A 483 -9.05 -6.32 42.36
CA VAL A 483 -10.28 -6.60 43.13
C VAL A 483 -11.30 -7.14 42.14
N ALA A 484 -11.79 -8.34 42.36
CA ALA A 484 -12.94 -8.89 41.66
C ALA A 484 -14.20 -8.09 42.01
N PRO A 485 -15.04 -7.73 41.02
CA PRO A 485 -16.35 -7.17 41.33
C PRO A 485 -17.29 -8.26 41.87
N PRO A 486 -18.24 -7.91 42.74
CA PRO A 486 -19.12 -8.86 43.40
C PRO A 486 -20.08 -9.51 42.40
N ALA A 487 -20.41 -10.77 42.67
CA ALA A 487 -21.38 -11.56 41.94
C ALA A 487 -22.74 -10.86 41.89
N SER A 488 -23.23 -10.63 40.65
CA SER A 488 -24.58 -10.14 40.38
C SER A 488 -25.63 -11.20 40.79
N PRO A 489 -26.79 -10.76 41.28
CA PRO A 489 -27.89 -11.68 41.63
C PRO A 489 -28.47 -12.34 40.38
N ALA A 490 -29.00 -13.54 40.60
CA ALA A 490 -29.61 -14.43 39.58
C ALA A 490 -30.45 -13.69 38.56
N SER A 491 -30.07 -13.86 37.28
CA SER A 491 -30.78 -13.38 36.09
C SER A 491 -32.21 -13.93 36.05
N ALA A 492 -33.19 -13.07 36.24
CA ALA A 492 -34.55 -13.35 35.80
C ALA A 492 -34.52 -13.54 34.27
N ALA A 493 -35.10 -14.62 33.77
CA ALA A 493 -35.13 -14.92 32.34
C ALA A 493 -35.84 -13.78 31.60
N LEU A 494 -35.10 -13.02 30.79
CA LEU A 494 -35.62 -11.97 29.92
C LEU A 494 -36.40 -12.62 28.79
N ILE A 495 -37.67 -12.22 28.59
CA ILE A 495 -38.57 -12.76 27.57
C ILE A 495 -38.70 -11.71 26.46
N TRP A 496 -38.52 -12.12 25.21
CA TRP A 496 -38.72 -11.26 24.05
C TRP A 496 -40.17 -11.38 23.57
N ALA A 497 -40.85 -10.26 23.35
CA ALA A 497 -42.15 -10.24 22.68
C ALA A 497 -41.97 -10.62 21.21
N PRO A 498 -42.93 -11.36 20.60
CA PRO A 498 -42.84 -11.81 19.20
C PRO A 498 -42.65 -10.66 18.20
N GLU A 499 -43.22 -9.48 18.48
CA GLU A 499 -43.10 -8.29 17.68
C GLU A 499 -41.67 -7.69 17.76
N ALA A 500 -41.06 -7.72 18.95
CA ALA A 500 -39.71 -7.25 19.17
C ALA A 500 -38.68 -8.18 18.49
N GLU A 501 -38.89 -9.48 18.50
CA GLU A 501 -38.08 -10.43 17.74
C GLU A 501 -38.16 -10.19 16.23
N LYS A 502 -39.37 -9.93 15.68
CA LYS A 502 -39.54 -9.59 14.27
C LYS A 502 -38.79 -8.29 13.90
N GLU A 503 -38.81 -7.27 14.77
CA GLU A 503 -38.04 -6.03 14.54
C GLU A 503 -36.54 -6.27 14.65
N LEU A 504 -36.10 -7.10 15.59
CA LEU A 504 -34.69 -7.49 15.70
C LEU A 504 -34.21 -8.23 14.43
N HIS A 505 -35.06 -9.04 13.83
CA HIS A 505 -34.74 -9.75 12.59
C HIS A 505 -34.62 -8.85 11.37
N LYS A 506 -35.18 -7.63 11.35
CA LYS A 506 -34.99 -6.63 10.30
C LYS A 506 -33.58 -5.99 10.35
N ILE A 507 -32.91 -6.13 11.49
CA ILE A 507 -31.53 -5.63 11.65
C ILE A 507 -30.55 -6.59 10.92
N PRO A 508 -29.60 -6.06 10.13
CA PRO A 508 -28.60 -6.88 9.44
C PRO A 508 -27.90 -7.86 10.39
N PHE A 509 -27.71 -9.11 9.95
CA PHE A 509 -27.26 -10.22 10.80
C PHE A 509 -25.96 -9.95 11.55
N PHE A 510 -25.04 -9.20 10.96
CA PHE A 510 -23.73 -8.90 11.55
C PHE A 510 -23.78 -7.89 12.71
N VAL A 511 -24.84 -7.09 12.85
CA VAL A 511 -25.07 -6.21 14.00
C VAL A 511 -26.18 -6.71 14.93
N ARG A 512 -27.00 -7.68 14.48
CA ARG A 512 -28.13 -8.22 15.23
C ARG A 512 -27.73 -8.76 16.59
N GLY A 513 -26.63 -9.51 16.67
CA GLY A 513 -26.11 -10.03 17.93
C GLY A 513 -25.66 -8.94 18.92
N LYS A 514 -25.12 -7.82 18.43
CA LYS A 514 -24.77 -6.65 19.25
C LYS A 514 -26.03 -5.92 19.71
N ALA A 515 -27.00 -5.72 18.82
CA ALA A 515 -28.28 -5.10 19.14
C ALA A 515 -29.02 -5.92 20.21
N ARG A 516 -29.09 -7.25 20.07
CA ARG A 516 -29.71 -8.14 21.06
C ARG A 516 -29.07 -8.00 22.44
N ARG A 517 -27.74 -8.14 22.53
CA ARG A 517 -27.03 -8.00 23.82
C ARG A 517 -27.18 -6.62 24.45
N ASN A 518 -27.18 -5.56 23.65
CA ASN A 518 -27.39 -4.20 24.15
C ASN A 518 -28.81 -4.02 24.68
N THR A 519 -29.82 -4.55 23.99
CA THR A 519 -31.23 -4.49 24.43
C THR A 519 -31.44 -5.31 25.69
N GLU A 520 -30.88 -6.51 25.79
CA GLU A 520 -30.93 -7.36 26.97
C GLU A 520 -30.26 -6.69 28.17
N ARG A 521 -29.11 -6.06 27.96
CA ARG A 521 -28.42 -5.29 29.00
C ARG A 521 -29.24 -4.09 29.47
N TYR A 522 -29.80 -3.32 28.52
CA TYR A 522 -30.65 -2.19 28.84
C TYR A 522 -31.91 -2.59 29.62
N ALA A 523 -32.54 -3.70 29.25
CA ALA A 523 -33.69 -4.28 29.96
C ALA A 523 -33.29 -4.72 31.37
N ALA A 524 -32.15 -5.39 31.53
CA ALA A 524 -31.66 -5.83 32.83
C ALA A 524 -31.34 -4.65 33.77
N GLU A 525 -30.68 -3.59 33.23
CA GLU A 525 -30.35 -2.37 34.00
C GLU A 525 -31.60 -1.64 34.50
N ARG A 526 -32.75 -1.78 33.79
CA ARG A 526 -34.02 -1.15 34.13
C ARG A 526 -35.05 -2.07 34.77
N GLY A 527 -34.67 -3.31 35.02
CA GLY A 527 -35.56 -4.31 35.66
C GLY A 527 -36.76 -4.70 34.79
N VAL A 528 -36.64 -4.56 33.47
CA VAL A 528 -37.68 -4.95 32.49
C VAL A 528 -37.55 -6.43 32.17
N SER A 529 -38.55 -7.22 32.49
CA SER A 529 -38.58 -8.68 32.24
C SER A 529 -39.10 -9.06 30.84
N LEU A 530 -39.90 -8.20 30.20
CA LEU A 530 -40.44 -8.41 28.85
C LEU A 530 -39.88 -7.33 27.89
N ILE A 531 -39.12 -7.76 26.90
CA ILE A 531 -38.54 -6.87 25.88
C ILE A 531 -39.58 -6.65 24.77
N THR A 532 -40.07 -5.42 24.68
CA THR A 532 -41.00 -4.98 23.63
C THR A 532 -40.29 -4.24 22.51
N VAL A 533 -41.00 -3.88 21.44
CA VAL A 533 -40.46 -3.06 20.35
C VAL A 533 -39.95 -1.71 20.88
N ASP A 534 -40.69 -1.09 21.81
CA ASP A 534 -40.27 0.18 22.44
C ASP A 534 -38.97 0.01 23.23
N THR A 535 -38.83 -1.08 24.00
CA THR A 535 -37.61 -1.41 24.72
C THR A 535 -36.40 -1.54 23.75
N LEU A 536 -36.60 -2.13 22.57
CA LEU A 536 -35.58 -2.25 21.54
C LEU A 536 -35.15 -0.87 21.00
N TYR A 537 -36.12 0.02 20.71
CA TYR A 537 -35.83 1.35 20.23
C TYR A 537 -35.20 2.26 21.30
N ASP A 538 -35.63 2.15 22.55
CA ASP A 538 -35.03 2.87 23.68
C ASP A 538 -33.59 2.43 23.90
N ALA A 539 -33.31 1.15 23.85
CA ALA A 539 -31.94 0.63 23.92
C ALA A 539 -31.08 1.14 22.75
N LYS A 540 -31.64 1.21 21.53
CA LYS A 540 -30.96 1.81 20.37
C LYS A 540 -30.65 3.27 20.60
N ALA A 541 -31.57 4.06 21.13
CA ALA A 541 -31.36 5.48 21.45
C ALA A 541 -30.31 5.66 22.56
N HIS A 542 -30.25 4.77 23.53
CA HIS A 542 -29.30 4.80 24.63
C HIS A 542 -27.86 4.46 24.21
N PHE A 543 -27.67 3.44 23.35
CA PHE A 543 -26.36 2.97 22.92
C PHE A 543 -25.93 3.51 21.54
N GLY A 544 -26.76 4.30 20.87
CA GLY A 544 -26.51 4.86 19.54
C GLY A 544 -25.94 6.30 19.56
N ARG A 545 -25.57 6.81 20.74
CA ARG A 545 -24.89 8.10 20.91
C ARG A 545 -23.39 7.97 20.87
#